data_272cd6b1d78c0269351e16e7ed8fb6a3
#
_entry.id   272cd6b1d78c0269351e16e7ed8fb6a3
#
_cell.length_a   1.000
_cell.length_b   1.000
_cell.length_c   1.000
_cell.angle_alpha   90.00
_cell.angle_beta   90.00
_cell.angle_gamma   90.00
#
_symmetry.space_group_name_H-M   'P 1'
#
loop_
_entity.id
_entity.type
_entity.pdbx_description
1 polymer ?
#
loop_
_entity_poly.entity_id
_entity_poly.type
_entity_poly.pdbx_seq_one_letter_code
_entity_poly.pdbx_strand_id
1 'polypeptide(L)'
;MRILFLVHNLGKTRHFEGVIRGLTARGHTVMLGAARKRKPLKPTKTLHDNARVEVLASPTRRVDGWHDLALALRRARDHLRFLDPRYAHATKLAVRAADYAPTGWSDAFARRPWLRRNWRLAQRALALAETVMPVERYFELFLTAERADLLLVTPLVDFGSYQTDYVKAAHRIGLPVAFLPFSWDNLTNRGLIRVPPDRVLVWNEHQRREAVDLHGVPPERVIIVGAPRFDEFFEMRPSTTRAQFCASVGLDPARPFVLYTCSSNFVAPREVEFIRQWIDALRRAPDERLGRLGVIVRPHPANDEQWSGVDFSDLGDVAIWSHKATVQADQGLYDSIHHSAAVVGLNTSAMIEAAIVGRPVLTIAAPEFAGGQQGTLHFRYLLVEHGGIVTMAGNVDEHVQHVAAALGDDPAVRERCRRFVESFVRPRGADRPAAPIMAEEIERVTQIRKRPRRTPLWHHPLRWTLRAAARTRKGP
;
A
#
# COMPACT_ATOMS: atom_id res chain seq x y z
N MET A 1 18.23 -17.55 -13.36
CA MET A 1 17.62 -16.46 -14.13
C MET A 1 18.05 -15.12 -13.53
N ARG A 2 18.09 -14.07 -14.34
CA ARG A 2 18.28 -12.69 -13.92
C ARG A 2 16.94 -11.98 -13.85
N ILE A 3 16.51 -11.60 -12.66
CA ILE A 3 15.21 -10.98 -12.43
C ILE A 3 15.43 -9.50 -12.09
N LEU A 4 14.95 -8.61 -12.95
CA LEU A 4 14.98 -7.17 -12.69
C LEU A 4 13.76 -6.75 -11.90
N PHE A 5 13.94 -6.29 -10.66
CA PHE A 5 12.88 -5.83 -9.81
C PHE A 5 12.94 -4.30 -9.64
N LEU A 6 12.08 -3.59 -10.36
CA LEU A 6 11.99 -2.14 -10.29
C LEU A 6 11.12 -1.70 -9.12
N VAL A 7 11.71 -0.93 -8.23
CA VAL A 7 11.04 -0.35 -7.06
C VAL A 7 11.11 1.18 -7.11
N HIS A 8 10.13 1.86 -6.52
CA HIS A 8 10.17 3.33 -6.44
C HIS A 8 11.36 3.83 -5.60
N ASN A 9 11.66 3.13 -4.51
CA ASN A 9 12.86 3.30 -3.70
C ASN A 9 13.21 1.96 -3.02
N LEU A 10 14.49 1.78 -2.68
CA LEU A 10 14.98 0.52 -2.12
C LEU A 10 14.38 0.15 -0.75
N GLY A 11 13.89 1.14 0.02
CA GLY A 11 13.19 0.85 1.28
C GLY A 11 11.88 0.07 1.12
N LYS A 12 11.31 0.03 -0.10
CA LYS A 12 10.14 -0.79 -0.40
C LYS A 12 10.45 -2.27 -0.55
N THR A 13 11.71 -2.64 -0.74
CA THR A 13 12.13 -4.05 -0.88
C THR A 13 11.87 -4.85 0.39
N ARG A 14 11.81 -4.22 1.57
CA ARG A 14 11.44 -4.88 2.83
C ARG A 14 10.11 -5.62 2.76
N HIS A 15 9.16 -5.14 1.96
CA HIS A 15 7.86 -5.80 1.80
C HIS A 15 7.92 -7.11 0.99
N PHE A 16 9.05 -7.35 0.34
CA PHE A 16 9.30 -8.51 -0.52
C PHE A 16 10.57 -9.27 -0.09
N GLU A 17 11.10 -9.00 1.11
CA GLU A 17 12.37 -9.59 1.54
C GLU A 17 12.33 -11.12 1.49
N GLY A 18 11.29 -11.74 2.05
CA GLY A 18 11.10 -13.19 1.99
C GLY A 18 11.01 -13.74 0.56
N VAL A 19 10.37 -12.99 -0.35
CA VAL A 19 10.26 -13.36 -1.77
C VAL A 19 11.65 -13.31 -2.44
N ILE A 20 12.39 -12.21 -2.23
CA ILE A 20 13.73 -12.02 -2.81
C ILE A 20 14.68 -13.11 -2.28
N ARG A 21 14.67 -13.38 -0.98
CA ARG A 21 15.46 -14.45 -0.36
C ARG A 21 15.08 -15.81 -0.96
N GLY A 22 13.78 -16.10 -1.10
CA GLY A 22 13.31 -17.32 -1.72
C GLY A 22 13.79 -17.51 -3.17
N LEU A 23 13.78 -16.46 -3.97
CA LEU A 23 14.28 -16.48 -5.35
C LEU A 23 15.80 -16.69 -5.39
N THR A 24 16.56 -15.99 -4.54
CA THR A 24 18.03 -16.14 -4.51
C THR A 24 18.46 -17.51 -3.99
N ALA A 25 17.76 -18.09 -3.03
CA ALA A 25 17.98 -19.45 -2.55
C ALA A 25 17.74 -20.50 -3.63
N ARG A 26 16.86 -20.22 -4.58
CA ARG A 26 16.59 -21.05 -5.78
C ARG A 26 17.60 -20.84 -6.91
N GLY A 27 18.66 -20.04 -6.67
CA GLY A 27 19.75 -19.81 -7.61
C GLY A 27 19.51 -18.66 -8.60
N HIS A 28 18.47 -17.82 -8.41
CA HIS A 28 18.24 -16.65 -9.26
C HIS A 28 19.08 -15.46 -8.79
N THR A 29 19.43 -14.58 -9.71
CA THR A 29 20.00 -13.27 -9.40
C THR A 29 18.88 -12.23 -9.44
N VAL A 30 18.74 -11.44 -8.38
CA VAL A 30 17.72 -10.38 -8.28
C VAL A 30 18.40 -9.03 -8.36
N MET A 31 18.11 -8.29 -9.42
CA MET A 31 18.62 -6.93 -9.65
C MET A 31 17.58 -5.92 -9.16
N LEU A 32 17.89 -5.18 -8.10
CA LEU A 32 17.03 -4.16 -7.51
C LEU A 32 17.27 -2.82 -8.21
N GLY A 33 16.38 -2.45 -9.12
CA GLY A 33 16.42 -1.19 -9.85
C GLY A 33 15.64 -0.08 -9.16
N ALA A 34 16.29 1.04 -8.82
CA ALA A 34 15.66 2.21 -8.26
C ALA A 34 16.23 3.52 -8.83
N ALA A 35 15.50 4.63 -8.61
CA ALA A 35 15.98 5.96 -8.97
C ALA A 35 17.33 6.27 -8.31
N ARG A 36 18.28 6.82 -9.08
CA ARG A 36 19.51 7.37 -8.54
C ARG A 36 19.21 8.63 -7.73
N LYS A 37 19.39 8.59 -6.42
CA LYS A 37 19.24 9.73 -5.50
C LYS A 37 20.60 10.11 -4.89
N ARG A 38 20.76 11.38 -4.45
CA ARG A 38 21.96 11.86 -3.74
C ARG A 38 22.22 11.05 -2.45
N LYS A 39 21.14 10.65 -1.72
CA LYS A 39 21.21 9.74 -0.57
C LYS A 39 20.27 8.57 -0.88
N PRO A 40 20.75 7.51 -1.54
CA PRO A 40 19.90 6.35 -1.84
C PRO A 40 19.55 5.64 -0.53
N LEU A 41 18.26 5.31 -0.35
CA LEU A 41 17.85 4.34 0.66
C LEU A 41 18.50 3.00 0.27
N LYS A 42 19.17 2.38 1.22
CA LYS A 42 19.73 1.04 1.04
C LYS A 42 18.62 -0.01 1.18
N PRO A 43 18.76 -1.19 0.56
CA PRO A 43 17.94 -2.35 0.93
C PRO A 43 18.21 -2.73 2.38
N THR A 44 17.41 -3.64 2.94
CA THR A 44 17.69 -4.21 4.27
C THR A 44 19.07 -4.83 4.28
N LYS A 45 19.68 -4.94 5.49
CA LYS A 45 21.02 -5.53 5.63
C LYS A 45 21.08 -6.95 5.04
N THR A 46 20.05 -7.75 5.31
CA THR A 46 19.93 -9.12 4.80
C THR A 46 19.98 -9.19 3.27
N LEU A 47 19.33 -8.26 2.57
CA LEU A 47 19.37 -8.20 1.10
C LEU A 47 20.68 -7.59 0.60
N HIS A 48 21.26 -6.65 1.34
CA HIS A 48 22.55 -6.04 0.97
C HIS A 48 23.70 -7.05 1.01
N ASP A 49 23.69 -7.93 2.01
CA ASP A 49 24.74 -8.93 2.23
C ASP A 49 24.53 -10.19 1.36
N ASN A 50 23.47 -10.27 0.58
CA ASN A 50 23.18 -11.41 -0.27
C ASN A 50 23.92 -11.28 -1.62
N ALA A 51 24.88 -12.18 -1.88
CA ALA A 51 25.72 -12.19 -3.09
C ALA A 51 24.95 -12.32 -4.42
N ARG A 52 23.66 -12.74 -4.39
CA ARG A 52 22.80 -12.83 -5.57
C ARG A 52 21.82 -11.65 -5.69
N VAL A 53 21.98 -10.61 -4.87
CA VAL A 53 21.24 -9.37 -4.96
C VAL A 53 22.14 -8.26 -5.48
N GLU A 54 21.83 -7.74 -6.64
CA GLU A 54 22.53 -6.61 -7.26
C GLU A 54 21.68 -5.34 -7.12
N VAL A 55 22.29 -4.19 -6.83
CA VAL A 55 21.59 -2.90 -6.78
C VAL A 55 22.05 -2.04 -7.93
N LEU A 56 21.12 -1.53 -8.71
CA LEU A 56 21.43 -0.71 -9.88
C LEU A 56 20.55 0.55 -9.97
N ALA A 57 21.08 1.58 -10.62
CA ALA A 57 20.33 2.79 -10.94
C ALA A 57 19.49 2.55 -12.20
N SER A 58 18.18 2.76 -12.10
CA SER A 58 17.26 2.60 -13.21
C SER A 58 16.73 3.93 -13.73
N PRO A 59 16.49 4.08 -15.05
CA PRO A 59 15.80 5.23 -15.62
C PRO A 59 14.43 5.48 -14.98
N THR A 60 14.12 6.73 -14.66
CA THR A 60 12.86 7.11 -14.02
C THR A 60 12.01 8.06 -14.84
N ARG A 61 12.48 8.45 -16.01
CA ARG A 61 11.74 9.32 -16.93
C ARG A 61 12.15 9.05 -18.37
N ARG A 62 11.23 9.37 -19.28
CA ARG A 62 11.53 9.41 -20.70
C ARG A 62 12.52 10.54 -20.99
N VAL A 63 13.39 10.32 -21.97
CA VAL A 63 14.35 11.33 -22.47
C VAL A 63 13.97 11.87 -23.84
N ASP A 64 12.94 11.29 -24.49
CA ASP A 64 12.39 11.74 -25.76
C ASP A 64 11.42 12.92 -25.63
N GLY A 65 11.05 13.53 -26.72
CA GLY A 65 10.09 14.67 -26.76
C GLY A 65 8.64 14.34 -26.36
N TRP A 66 8.37 13.12 -25.89
CA TRP A 66 7.04 12.67 -25.43
C TRP A 66 6.89 12.71 -23.91
N HIS A 67 7.91 13.08 -23.15
CA HIS A 67 7.91 13.03 -21.69
C HIS A 67 6.73 13.77 -21.08
N ASP A 68 6.59 15.07 -21.38
CA ASP A 68 5.59 15.95 -20.77
C ASP A 68 4.17 15.52 -21.16
N LEU A 69 3.97 15.13 -22.42
CA LEU A 69 2.68 14.63 -22.88
C LEU A 69 2.31 13.30 -22.22
N ALA A 70 3.27 12.37 -22.10
CA ALA A 70 3.04 11.09 -21.45
C ALA A 70 2.63 11.29 -19.98
N LEU A 71 3.35 12.16 -19.26
CA LEU A 71 3.06 12.45 -17.86
C LEU A 71 1.68 13.11 -17.71
N ALA A 72 1.37 14.09 -18.55
CA ALA A 72 0.08 14.78 -18.52
C ALA A 72 -1.10 13.84 -18.83
N LEU A 73 -1.00 13.01 -19.87
CA LEU A 73 -2.03 12.02 -20.22
C LEU A 73 -2.26 11.01 -19.09
N ARG A 74 -1.19 10.52 -18.49
CA ARG A 74 -1.26 9.55 -17.39
C ARG A 74 -1.91 10.12 -16.16
N ARG A 75 -1.52 11.33 -15.76
CA ARG A 75 -2.12 12.04 -14.62
C ARG A 75 -3.58 12.41 -14.87
N ALA A 76 -3.92 12.81 -16.08
CA ALA A 76 -5.30 13.06 -16.48
C ALA A 76 -6.16 11.79 -16.36
N ARG A 77 -5.67 10.64 -16.84
CA ARG A 77 -6.34 9.35 -16.69
C ARG A 77 -6.50 8.94 -15.23
N ASP A 78 -5.50 9.19 -14.40
CA ASP A 78 -5.55 8.90 -12.97
C ASP A 78 -6.62 9.73 -12.27
N HIS A 79 -6.74 11.02 -12.61
CA HIS A 79 -7.82 11.88 -12.10
C HIS A 79 -9.20 11.38 -12.53
N LEU A 80 -9.40 11.03 -13.82
CA LEU A 80 -10.67 10.55 -14.34
C LEU A 80 -11.18 9.29 -13.63
N ARG A 81 -10.28 8.44 -13.12
CA ARG A 81 -10.65 7.26 -12.33
C ARG A 81 -11.54 7.61 -11.14
N PHE A 82 -11.25 8.73 -10.45
CA PHE A 82 -11.97 9.15 -9.26
C PHE A 82 -13.32 9.81 -9.56
N LEU A 83 -13.69 9.95 -10.85
CA LEU A 83 -15.05 10.31 -11.28
C LEU A 83 -15.98 9.09 -11.38
N ASP A 84 -15.47 7.88 -11.21
CA ASP A 84 -16.30 6.67 -11.13
C ASP A 84 -17.19 6.74 -9.89
N PRO A 85 -18.51 6.42 -9.99
CA PRO A 85 -19.45 6.45 -8.86
C PRO A 85 -18.98 5.62 -7.63
N ARG A 86 -18.17 4.59 -7.85
CA ARG A 86 -17.58 3.80 -6.75
C ARG A 86 -16.71 4.63 -5.82
N TYR A 87 -16.17 5.76 -6.28
CA TYR A 87 -15.37 6.71 -5.51
C TYR A 87 -16.19 7.92 -5.00
N ALA A 88 -17.53 7.90 -5.09
CA ALA A 88 -18.36 9.05 -4.72
C ALA A 88 -18.11 9.56 -3.29
N HIS A 89 -17.79 8.65 -2.36
CA HIS A 89 -17.46 8.99 -0.97
C HIS A 89 -15.97 9.22 -0.72
N ALA A 90 -15.11 9.00 -1.71
CA ALA A 90 -13.67 9.10 -1.60
C ALA A 90 -13.15 10.52 -1.93
N THR A 91 -13.74 11.54 -1.34
CA THR A 91 -13.47 12.97 -1.65
C THR A 91 -12.02 13.34 -1.47
N LYS A 92 -11.36 12.88 -0.41
CA LYS A 92 -9.93 13.12 -0.13
C LYS A 92 -9.02 12.50 -1.20
N LEU A 93 -9.39 11.32 -1.71
CA LEU A 93 -8.67 10.67 -2.81
C LEU A 93 -8.87 11.43 -4.14
N ALA A 94 -10.09 11.91 -4.39
CA ALA A 94 -10.40 12.71 -5.59
C ALA A 94 -9.64 14.04 -5.59
N VAL A 95 -9.59 14.75 -4.46
CA VAL A 95 -8.78 15.98 -4.29
C VAL A 95 -7.31 15.69 -4.56
N ARG A 96 -6.75 14.67 -3.92
CA ARG A 96 -5.35 14.29 -4.16
C ARG A 96 -5.07 13.96 -5.63
N ALA A 97 -5.98 13.28 -6.31
CA ALA A 97 -5.82 12.98 -7.73
C ALA A 97 -5.90 14.25 -8.60
N ALA A 98 -6.73 15.23 -8.21
CA ALA A 98 -6.82 16.53 -8.85
C ALA A 98 -5.52 17.34 -8.71
N ASP A 99 -4.85 17.28 -7.55
CA ASP A 99 -3.56 17.94 -7.32
C ASP A 99 -2.45 17.42 -8.25
N TYR A 100 -2.52 16.14 -8.61
CA TYR A 100 -1.60 15.54 -9.58
C TYR A 100 -2.02 15.75 -11.05
N ALA A 101 -3.25 16.16 -11.31
CA ALA A 101 -3.75 16.34 -12.67
C ALA A 101 -3.03 17.50 -13.39
N PRO A 102 -3.02 17.54 -14.72
CA PRO A 102 -2.49 18.68 -15.46
C PRO A 102 -3.22 19.98 -15.10
N THR A 103 -2.50 21.10 -15.09
CA THR A 103 -3.06 22.43 -14.78
C THR A 103 -4.32 22.70 -15.59
N GLY A 104 -5.38 23.17 -14.93
CA GLY A 104 -6.69 23.47 -15.52
C GLY A 104 -7.53 22.25 -15.93
N TRP A 105 -7.01 21.02 -15.78
CA TRP A 105 -7.74 19.80 -16.15
C TRP A 105 -8.91 19.52 -15.19
N SER A 106 -8.67 19.52 -13.89
CA SER A 106 -9.70 19.33 -12.87
C SER A 106 -10.80 20.38 -12.97
N ASP A 107 -10.43 21.64 -13.19
CA ASP A 107 -11.35 22.77 -13.36
C ASP A 107 -12.22 22.62 -14.60
N ALA A 108 -11.62 22.14 -15.72
CA ALA A 108 -12.37 21.89 -16.95
C ALA A 108 -13.47 20.84 -16.74
N PHE A 109 -13.20 19.79 -15.97
CA PHE A 109 -14.19 18.77 -15.63
C PHE A 109 -15.20 19.25 -14.58
N ALA A 110 -14.80 20.07 -13.64
CA ALA A 110 -15.69 20.69 -12.66
C ALA A 110 -16.70 21.63 -13.30
N ARG A 111 -16.23 22.50 -14.22
CA ARG A 111 -17.07 23.51 -14.89
C ARG A 111 -17.94 22.99 -16.05
N ARG A 112 -17.69 21.78 -16.56
CA ARG A 112 -18.40 21.24 -17.73
C ARG A 112 -19.08 19.91 -17.38
N PRO A 113 -20.37 19.95 -16.96
CA PRO A 113 -21.10 18.74 -16.54
C PRO A 113 -21.14 17.62 -17.58
N TRP A 114 -21.15 17.98 -18.87
CA TRP A 114 -21.14 17.00 -19.96
C TRP A 114 -19.83 16.20 -20.03
N LEU A 115 -18.68 16.81 -19.75
CA LEU A 115 -17.39 16.11 -19.63
C LEU A 115 -17.42 15.12 -18.47
N ARG A 116 -17.92 15.58 -17.34
CA ARG A 116 -18.05 14.72 -16.14
C ARG A 116 -18.98 13.54 -16.40
N ARG A 117 -20.11 13.76 -17.07
CA ARG A 117 -21.03 12.69 -17.45
C ARG A 117 -20.39 11.70 -18.43
N ASN A 118 -19.52 12.16 -19.32
CA ASN A 118 -18.87 11.37 -20.35
C ASN A 118 -17.40 11.01 -20.00
N TRP A 119 -17.03 11.00 -18.73
CA TRP A 119 -15.67 10.74 -18.29
C TRP A 119 -15.08 9.42 -18.83
N ARG A 120 -15.93 8.41 -19.06
CA ARG A 120 -15.51 7.11 -19.63
C ARG A 120 -15.05 7.24 -21.08
N LEU A 121 -15.66 8.12 -21.88
CA LEU A 121 -15.21 8.40 -23.25
C LEU A 121 -13.84 9.10 -23.22
N ALA A 122 -13.68 10.11 -22.35
CA ALA A 122 -12.38 10.75 -22.16
C ALA A 122 -11.31 9.74 -21.72
N GLN A 123 -11.64 8.86 -20.78
CA GLN A 123 -10.75 7.80 -20.32
C GLN A 123 -10.33 6.85 -21.46
N ARG A 124 -11.25 6.46 -22.34
CA ARG A 124 -10.96 5.62 -23.53
C ARG A 124 -10.07 6.36 -24.53
N ALA A 125 -10.36 7.62 -24.81
CA ALA A 125 -9.55 8.44 -25.71
C ALA A 125 -8.11 8.61 -25.21
N LEU A 126 -7.93 8.87 -23.91
CA LEU A 126 -6.60 8.95 -23.29
C LEU A 126 -5.90 7.58 -23.24
N ALA A 127 -6.63 6.48 -23.08
CA ALA A 127 -6.09 5.13 -23.15
C ALA A 127 -5.57 4.80 -24.57
N LEU A 128 -6.32 5.21 -25.60
CA LEU A 128 -5.89 5.10 -26.99
C LEU A 128 -4.62 5.92 -27.24
N ALA A 129 -4.58 7.17 -26.76
CA ALA A 129 -3.39 8.01 -26.85
C ALA A 129 -2.16 7.37 -26.18
N GLU A 130 -2.30 6.79 -24.98
CA GLU A 130 -1.22 6.03 -24.31
C GLU A 130 -0.77 4.83 -25.17
N THR A 131 -1.70 4.10 -25.78
CA THR A 131 -1.41 2.93 -26.63
C THR A 131 -0.65 3.32 -27.88
N VAL A 132 -1.04 4.40 -28.52
CA VAL A 132 -0.44 4.92 -29.76
C VAL A 132 0.94 5.54 -29.51
N MET A 133 1.16 6.13 -28.34
CA MET A 133 2.43 6.78 -27.98
C MET A 133 3.60 5.80 -28.17
N PRO A 134 4.71 6.24 -28.78
CA PRO A 134 5.84 5.35 -29.03
C PRO A 134 6.44 4.82 -27.74
N VAL A 135 6.99 3.60 -27.82
CA VAL A 135 7.83 3.06 -26.77
C VAL A 135 9.15 3.84 -26.75
N GLU A 136 9.61 4.21 -25.59
CA GLU A 136 10.88 4.92 -25.41
C GLU A 136 12.05 3.94 -25.58
N ARG A 137 12.93 4.22 -26.54
CA ARG A 137 14.07 3.37 -26.85
C ARG A 137 15.07 3.25 -25.68
N TYR A 138 15.17 4.27 -24.85
CA TYR A 138 16.07 4.24 -23.69
C TYR A 138 15.71 3.13 -22.70
N PHE A 139 14.41 2.92 -22.45
CA PHE A 139 13.96 1.80 -21.61
C PHE A 139 14.19 0.43 -22.26
N GLU A 140 13.99 0.32 -23.58
CA GLU A 140 14.31 -0.93 -24.31
C GLU A 140 15.80 -1.28 -24.21
N LEU A 141 16.67 -0.29 -24.46
CA LEU A 141 18.13 -0.47 -24.36
C LEU A 141 18.56 -0.84 -22.94
N PHE A 142 17.99 -0.19 -21.92
CA PHE A 142 18.28 -0.52 -20.53
C PHE A 142 17.89 -1.96 -20.20
N LEU A 143 16.66 -2.39 -20.51
CA LEU A 143 16.22 -3.76 -20.27
C LEU A 143 17.07 -4.81 -21.01
N THR A 144 17.49 -4.49 -22.22
CA THR A 144 18.34 -5.38 -23.04
C THR A 144 19.76 -5.46 -22.48
N ALA A 145 20.33 -4.33 -22.05
CA ALA A 145 21.68 -4.26 -21.47
C ALA A 145 21.79 -5.08 -20.17
N GLU A 146 20.74 -5.03 -19.33
CA GLU A 146 20.71 -5.78 -18.08
C GLU A 146 20.47 -7.28 -18.27
N ARG A 147 20.17 -7.73 -19.49
CA ARG A 147 19.92 -9.15 -19.83
C ARG A 147 18.92 -9.82 -18.86
N ALA A 148 17.86 -9.11 -18.53
CA ALA A 148 16.83 -9.63 -17.63
C ALA A 148 16.01 -10.72 -18.34
N ASP A 149 15.73 -11.81 -17.63
CA ASP A 149 14.80 -12.88 -18.06
C ASP A 149 13.35 -12.54 -17.68
N LEU A 150 13.17 -11.68 -16.67
CA LEU A 150 11.88 -11.25 -16.14
C LEU A 150 11.98 -9.83 -15.57
N LEU A 151 10.93 -9.05 -15.79
CA LEU A 151 10.74 -7.74 -15.18
C LEU A 151 9.64 -7.82 -14.09
N LEU A 152 9.99 -7.45 -12.86
CA LEU A 152 9.04 -7.18 -11.79
C LEU A 152 8.93 -5.67 -11.57
N VAL A 153 7.72 -5.16 -11.35
CA VAL A 153 7.47 -3.72 -11.12
C VAL A 153 6.63 -3.50 -9.87
N THR A 154 6.99 -2.48 -9.07
CA THR A 154 6.20 -1.99 -7.94
C THR A 154 6.58 -0.52 -7.64
N PRO A 155 5.62 0.38 -7.40
CA PRO A 155 4.18 0.18 -7.23
C PRO A 155 3.35 0.35 -8.50
N LEU A 156 3.86 0.44 -9.69
CA LEU A 156 3.24 0.64 -11.01
C LEU A 156 2.09 1.68 -11.05
N VAL A 157 1.27 1.70 -10.03
CA VAL A 157 0.04 2.52 -9.87
C VAL A 157 0.30 3.92 -9.29
N ASP A 158 1.53 4.40 -9.17
CA ASP A 158 1.76 5.80 -8.79
C ASP A 158 1.18 6.76 -9.83
N PHE A 159 0.74 7.96 -9.38
CA PHE A 159 0.21 8.98 -10.28
C PHE A 159 1.23 9.35 -11.36
N GLY A 160 0.83 9.18 -12.63
CA GLY A 160 1.72 9.42 -13.76
C GLY A 160 2.88 8.42 -13.93
N SER A 161 2.87 7.27 -13.29
CA SER A 161 3.99 6.32 -13.16
C SER A 161 4.79 6.10 -14.45
N TYR A 162 6.10 6.31 -14.33
CA TYR A 162 7.08 6.01 -15.38
C TYR A 162 7.26 4.50 -15.60
N GLN A 163 6.90 3.66 -14.63
CA GLN A 163 6.96 2.20 -14.77
C GLN A 163 6.04 1.69 -15.90
N THR A 164 5.06 2.50 -16.32
CA THR A 164 4.28 2.23 -17.54
C THR A 164 5.17 2.10 -18.78
N ASP A 165 6.23 2.91 -18.89
CA ASP A 165 7.18 2.84 -20.02
C ASP A 165 7.98 1.53 -19.99
N TYR A 166 8.37 1.06 -18.80
CA TYR A 166 9.02 -0.24 -18.65
C TYR A 166 8.13 -1.40 -19.09
N VAL A 167 6.83 -1.39 -18.70
CA VAL A 167 5.87 -2.41 -19.16
C VAL A 167 5.74 -2.39 -20.69
N LYS A 168 5.68 -1.20 -21.29
CA LYS A 168 5.62 -1.05 -22.76
C LYS A 168 6.92 -1.55 -23.43
N ALA A 169 8.08 -1.22 -22.88
CA ALA A 169 9.39 -1.66 -23.39
C ALA A 169 9.55 -3.18 -23.26
N ALA A 170 9.20 -3.75 -22.11
CA ALA A 170 9.21 -5.20 -21.90
C ALA A 170 8.34 -5.93 -22.93
N HIS A 171 7.11 -5.48 -23.15
CA HIS A 171 6.22 -6.03 -24.18
C HIS A 171 6.80 -5.87 -25.59
N ARG A 172 7.52 -4.77 -25.87
CA ARG A 172 8.14 -4.52 -27.17
C ARG A 172 9.23 -5.51 -27.50
N ILE A 173 10.08 -5.84 -26.50
CA ILE A 173 11.20 -6.78 -26.68
C ILE A 173 10.82 -8.24 -26.38
N GLY A 174 9.59 -8.51 -25.93
CA GLY A 174 9.12 -9.85 -25.58
C GLY A 174 9.54 -10.35 -24.20
N LEU A 175 9.99 -9.43 -23.31
CA LEU A 175 10.35 -9.72 -21.93
C LEU A 175 9.09 -9.89 -21.08
N PRO A 176 8.90 -11.02 -20.37
CA PRO A 176 7.80 -11.19 -19.43
C PRO A 176 7.82 -10.13 -18.33
N VAL A 177 6.62 -9.67 -17.91
CA VAL A 177 6.51 -8.65 -16.87
C VAL A 177 5.39 -8.95 -15.88
N ALA A 178 5.67 -8.83 -14.57
CA ALA A 178 4.68 -8.92 -13.51
C ALA A 178 4.66 -7.69 -12.62
N PHE A 179 3.46 -7.34 -12.12
CA PHE A 179 3.26 -6.32 -11.11
C PHE A 179 2.92 -6.95 -9.76
N LEU A 180 3.57 -6.45 -8.70
CA LEU A 180 3.41 -6.90 -7.33
C LEU A 180 2.94 -5.72 -6.46
N PRO A 181 1.67 -5.64 -6.03
CA PRO A 181 1.23 -4.67 -5.05
C PRO A 181 1.96 -4.90 -3.72
N PHE A 182 2.55 -3.84 -3.15
CA PHE A 182 3.29 -3.92 -1.88
C PHE A 182 2.41 -3.64 -0.65
N SER A 183 1.17 -3.20 -0.85
CA SER A 183 0.22 -2.86 0.22
C SER A 183 -1.20 -3.18 -0.21
N TRP A 184 -2.05 -3.46 0.78
CA TRP A 184 -3.45 -3.82 0.60
C TRP A 184 -4.31 -2.71 -0.03
N ASP A 185 -3.87 -1.46 0.03
CA ASP A 185 -4.54 -0.27 -0.44
C ASP A 185 -4.10 0.20 -1.85
N ASN A 186 -3.08 -0.43 -2.43
CA ASN A 186 -2.43 0.09 -3.65
C ASN A 186 -3.38 0.23 -4.83
N LEU A 187 -4.32 -0.69 -4.98
CA LEU A 187 -5.21 -0.72 -6.13
C LEU A 187 -6.43 0.21 -5.99
N THR A 188 -6.69 0.76 -4.81
CA THR A 188 -7.83 1.66 -4.56
C THR A 188 -7.45 3.13 -4.46
N ASN A 189 -6.29 3.46 -3.88
CA ASN A 189 -5.96 4.82 -3.47
C ASN A 189 -4.92 5.55 -4.34
N ARG A 190 -4.48 4.94 -5.44
CA ARG A 190 -3.43 5.46 -6.34
C ARG A 190 -3.93 5.63 -7.78
N GLY A 191 -3.01 5.82 -8.71
CA GLY A 191 -3.31 5.87 -10.14
C GLY A 191 -3.68 4.51 -10.73
N LEU A 192 -3.74 4.43 -12.07
CA LEU A 192 -4.19 3.26 -12.81
C LEU A 192 -3.03 2.32 -13.21
N ILE A 193 -3.35 1.05 -13.38
CA ILE A 193 -2.57 0.15 -14.24
C ILE A 193 -2.91 0.51 -15.70
N ARG A 194 -2.07 1.35 -16.32
CA ARG A 194 -2.38 1.95 -17.64
C ARG A 194 -2.14 1.00 -18.80
N VAL A 195 -1.15 0.13 -18.64
CA VAL A 195 -0.82 -0.97 -19.56
C VAL A 195 -0.75 -2.22 -18.70
N PRO A 196 -1.68 -3.18 -18.88
CA PRO A 196 -1.68 -4.40 -18.08
C PRO A 196 -0.40 -5.23 -18.30
N PRO A 197 0.32 -5.60 -17.23
CA PRO A 197 1.43 -6.53 -17.31
C PRO A 197 0.94 -7.94 -17.67
N ASP A 198 1.85 -8.89 -17.78
CA ASP A 198 1.51 -10.27 -18.10
C ASP A 198 0.87 -10.99 -16.94
N ARG A 199 1.28 -10.63 -15.71
CA ARG A 199 0.65 -11.08 -14.47
C ARG A 199 0.59 -9.94 -13.45
N VAL A 200 -0.43 -10.00 -12.60
CA VAL A 200 -0.57 -9.18 -11.39
C VAL A 200 -0.69 -10.15 -10.22
N LEU A 201 0.29 -10.15 -9.33
CA LEU A 201 0.35 -11.07 -8.18
C LEU A 201 -0.22 -10.36 -6.97
N VAL A 202 -1.47 -10.63 -6.65
CA VAL A 202 -2.25 -9.93 -5.62
C VAL A 202 -2.35 -10.73 -4.32
N TRP A 203 -2.70 -10.05 -3.23
CA TRP A 203 -2.78 -10.68 -1.93
C TRP A 203 -4.00 -11.60 -1.79
N ASN A 204 -5.17 -11.15 -2.24
CA ASN A 204 -6.45 -11.79 -1.97
C ASN A 204 -7.50 -11.50 -3.05
N GLU A 205 -8.70 -12.03 -2.85
CA GLU A 205 -9.82 -11.84 -3.77
C GLU A 205 -10.29 -10.38 -3.85
N HIS A 206 -10.15 -9.57 -2.80
CA HIS A 206 -10.48 -8.14 -2.87
C HIS A 206 -9.57 -7.44 -3.87
N GLN A 207 -8.25 -7.61 -3.75
CA GLN A 207 -7.31 -7.03 -4.72
C GLN A 207 -7.46 -7.63 -6.12
N ARG A 208 -7.87 -8.90 -6.25
CA ARG A 208 -8.18 -9.49 -7.57
C ARG A 208 -9.34 -8.74 -8.23
N ARG A 209 -10.44 -8.52 -7.51
CA ARG A 209 -11.57 -7.71 -7.99
C ARG A 209 -11.17 -6.29 -8.31
N GLU A 210 -10.39 -5.64 -7.46
CA GLU A 210 -9.87 -4.30 -7.71
C GLU A 210 -9.04 -4.23 -8.99
N ALA A 211 -8.14 -5.17 -9.23
CA ALA A 211 -7.34 -5.23 -10.45
C ALA A 211 -8.20 -5.37 -11.70
N VAL A 212 -9.25 -6.20 -11.65
CA VAL A 212 -10.18 -6.41 -12.76
C VAL A 212 -11.12 -5.20 -12.92
N ASP A 213 -11.84 -4.82 -11.87
CA ASP A 213 -12.97 -3.90 -11.95
C ASP A 213 -12.53 -2.43 -11.99
N LEU A 214 -11.43 -2.07 -11.28
CA LEU A 214 -10.96 -0.70 -11.18
C LEU A 214 -9.85 -0.38 -12.17
N HIS A 215 -9.08 -1.39 -12.61
CA HIS A 215 -7.94 -1.19 -13.50
C HIS A 215 -8.10 -1.83 -14.88
N GLY A 216 -9.13 -2.67 -15.07
CA GLY A 216 -9.39 -3.34 -16.35
C GLY A 216 -8.33 -4.41 -16.70
N VAL A 217 -7.70 -5.02 -15.71
CA VAL A 217 -6.78 -6.14 -15.92
C VAL A 217 -7.59 -7.38 -16.26
N PRO A 218 -7.25 -8.11 -17.34
CA PRO A 218 -7.92 -9.37 -17.66
C PRO A 218 -7.86 -10.36 -16.49
N PRO A 219 -8.96 -10.99 -16.08
CA PRO A 219 -9.02 -11.85 -14.89
C PRO A 219 -8.00 -12.99 -14.89
N GLU A 220 -7.70 -13.54 -16.05
CA GLU A 220 -6.71 -14.64 -16.23
C GLU A 220 -5.27 -14.20 -15.99
N ARG A 221 -5.01 -12.91 -15.88
CA ARG A 221 -3.69 -12.36 -15.54
C ARG A 221 -3.50 -12.07 -14.07
N VAL A 222 -4.57 -12.15 -13.27
CA VAL A 222 -4.52 -11.82 -11.85
C VAL A 222 -4.44 -13.11 -11.04
N ILE A 223 -3.34 -13.29 -10.30
CA ILE A 223 -3.04 -14.47 -9.51
C ILE A 223 -3.01 -14.11 -8.04
N ILE A 224 -3.77 -14.81 -7.22
CA ILE A 224 -3.78 -14.65 -5.76
C ILE A 224 -2.61 -15.44 -5.17
N VAL A 225 -1.76 -14.77 -4.40
CA VAL A 225 -0.54 -15.35 -3.81
C VAL A 225 -0.46 -15.18 -2.29
N GLY A 226 -1.24 -14.27 -1.70
CA GLY A 226 -1.14 -13.89 -0.30
C GLY A 226 -0.29 -12.63 -0.09
N ALA A 227 -0.11 -12.26 1.17
CA ALA A 227 0.57 -11.03 1.59
C ALA A 227 1.96 -11.31 2.20
N PRO A 228 3.03 -11.42 1.38
CA PRO A 228 4.35 -11.91 1.83
C PRO A 228 5.01 -11.03 2.89
N ARG A 229 4.64 -9.75 2.97
CA ARG A 229 5.17 -8.83 3.97
C ARG A 229 4.86 -9.24 5.42
N PHE A 230 3.84 -10.06 5.61
CA PHE A 230 3.42 -10.50 6.94
C PHE A 230 3.97 -11.87 7.33
N ASP A 231 4.66 -12.58 6.45
CA ASP A 231 5.14 -13.94 6.74
C ASP A 231 6.01 -14.00 8.00
N GLU A 232 6.94 -13.04 8.16
CA GLU A 232 7.79 -12.95 9.34
C GLU A 232 6.97 -12.73 10.63
N PHE A 233 5.85 -12.01 10.55
CA PHE A 233 5.00 -11.72 11.70
C PHE A 233 4.33 -12.97 12.27
N PHE A 234 4.07 -13.99 11.45
CA PHE A 234 3.58 -15.30 11.92
C PHE A 234 4.63 -16.12 12.67
N GLU A 235 5.89 -15.87 12.36
CA GLU A 235 7.02 -16.58 12.98
C GLU A 235 7.49 -15.90 14.27
N MET A 236 7.17 -14.62 14.45
CA MET A 236 7.54 -13.85 15.64
C MET A 236 6.97 -14.48 16.92
N ARG A 237 7.69 -14.29 18.00
CA ARG A 237 7.27 -14.63 19.36
C ARG A 237 7.57 -13.44 20.26
N PRO A 238 6.88 -13.28 21.39
CA PRO A 238 7.19 -12.19 22.32
C PRO A 238 8.65 -12.29 22.78
N SER A 239 9.36 -11.19 22.65
CA SER A 239 10.78 -11.11 23.05
C SER A 239 10.96 -10.89 24.55
N THR A 240 9.88 -10.50 25.24
CA THR A 240 9.85 -10.18 26.65
C THR A 240 8.60 -10.75 27.31
N THR A 241 8.65 -10.94 28.62
CA THR A 241 7.43 -11.16 29.40
C THR A 241 6.62 -9.87 29.47
N ARG A 242 5.32 -10.00 29.78
CA ARG A 242 4.46 -8.82 29.96
C ARG A 242 5.03 -7.84 31.00
N ALA A 243 5.52 -8.33 32.13
CA ALA A 243 6.08 -7.49 33.16
C ALA A 243 7.33 -6.70 32.71
N GLN A 244 8.23 -7.36 31.97
CA GLN A 244 9.41 -6.72 31.39
C GLN A 244 9.01 -5.68 30.32
N PHE A 245 8.03 -6.01 29.48
CA PHE A 245 7.53 -5.10 28.47
C PHE A 245 6.93 -3.83 29.11
N CYS A 246 5.99 -4.00 30.06
CA CYS A 246 5.36 -2.87 30.74
C CYS A 246 6.40 -1.98 31.45
N ALA A 247 7.38 -2.59 32.15
CA ALA A 247 8.46 -1.84 32.79
C ALA A 247 9.28 -1.02 31.78
N SER A 248 9.53 -1.58 30.56
CA SER A 248 10.32 -0.89 29.53
C SER A 248 9.62 0.33 28.93
N VAL A 249 8.29 0.37 28.97
CA VAL A 249 7.47 1.48 28.45
C VAL A 249 6.89 2.36 29.57
N GLY A 250 7.16 2.05 30.84
CA GLY A 250 6.72 2.85 31.99
C GLY A 250 5.27 2.61 32.41
N LEU A 251 4.67 1.46 32.07
CA LEU A 251 3.30 1.09 32.46
C LEU A 251 3.28 0.14 33.67
N ASP A 252 2.19 0.16 34.42
CA ASP A 252 1.93 -0.78 35.52
C ASP A 252 1.67 -2.21 34.95
N PRO A 253 2.53 -3.20 35.24
CA PRO A 253 2.33 -4.56 34.74
C PRO A 253 1.12 -5.30 35.32
N ALA A 254 0.60 -4.84 36.46
CA ALA A 254 -0.59 -5.44 37.09
C ALA A 254 -1.91 -5.05 36.38
N ARG A 255 -1.87 -4.03 35.52
CA ARG A 255 -3.06 -3.50 34.81
C ARG A 255 -3.08 -3.90 33.36
N PRO A 256 -4.25 -4.18 32.76
CA PRO A 256 -4.36 -4.31 31.32
C PRO A 256 -4.01 -2.98 30.62
N PHE A 257 -3.55 -3.06 29.39
CA PHE A 257 -3.37 -1.89 28.53
C PHE A 257 -3.90 -2.12 27.13
N VAL A 258 -4.27 -1.03 26.47
CA VAL A 258 -4.60 -1.01 25.05
C VAL A 258 -3.49 -0.31 24.26
N LEU A 259 -3.29 -0.77 23.03
CA LEU A 259 -2.35 -0.17 22.09
C LEU A 259 -3.10 0.70 21.09
N TYR A 260 -2.84 2.02 21.10
CA TYR A 260 -3.30 2.92 20.05
C TYR A 260 -2.21 3.04 18.98
N THR A 261 -2.51 2.55 17.77
CA THR A 261 -1.61 2.65 16.61
C THR A 261 -2.01 3.84 15.75
N CYS A 262 -1.15 4.86 15.75
CA CYS A 262 -1.40 6.10 15.02
C CYS A 262 -1.36 5.92 13.51
N SER A 263 -1.97 6.85 12.82
CA SER A 263 -2.15 6.83 11.37
C SER A 263 -1.12 7.70 10.65
N SER A 264 -0.96 7.46 9.35
CA SER A 264 -0.14 8.33 8.50
C SER A 264 -0.76 9.73 8.37
N ASN A 265 0.04 10.73 8.01
CA ASN A 265 -0.42 12.10 7.77
C ASN A 265 -1.59 12.19 6.76
N PHE A 266 -1.66 11.27 5.81
CA PHE A 266 -2.79 11.22 4.89
C PHE A 266 -4.11 10.85 5.59
N VAL A 267 -4.11 9.97 6.56
CA VAL A 267 -5.31 9.55 7.31
C VAL A 267 -5.65 10.59 8.36
N ALA A 268 -4.73 10.86 9.28
CA ALA A 268 -4.93 11.71 10.44
C ALA A 268 -3.74 12.67 10.64
N PRO A 269 -3.76 13.85 10.03
CA PRO A 269 -2.65 14.82 10.13
C PRO A 269 -2.50 15.43 11.53
N ARG A 270 -3.57 15.48 12.32
CA ARG A 270 -3.61 16.02 13.69
C ARG A 270 -4.30 15.03 14.62
N GLU A 271 -3.60 13.97 14.99
CA GLU A 271 -4.17 12.85 15.76
C GLU A 271 -3.97 13.01 17.27
N VAL A 272 -3.02 13.86 17.71
CA VAL A 272 -2.66 14.06 19.12
C VAL A 272 -3.87 14.51 19.94
N GLU A 273 -4.58 15.54 19.48
CA GLU A 273 -5.73 16.11 20.18
C GLU A 273 -6.88 15.12 20.28
N PHE A 274 -7.15 14.38 19.20
CA PHE A 274 -8.13 13.32 19.19
C PHE A 274 -7.82 12.23 20.22
N ILE A 275 -6.55 11.79 20.30
CA ILE A 275 -6.12 10.77 21.24
C ILE A 275 -6.25 11.26 22.68
N ARG A 276 -5.92 12.53 22.96
CA ARG A 276 -6.13 13.12 24.29
C ARG A 276 -7.60 13.05 24.71
N GLN A 277 -8.50 13.51 23.85
CA GLN A 277 -9.95 13.47 24.11
C GLN A 277 -10.46 12.04 24.29
N TRP A 278 -9.96 11.10 23.51
CA TRP A 278 -10.31 9.69 23.63
C TRP A 278 -9.82 9.09 24.97
N ILE A 279 -8.59 9.38 25.40
CA ILE A 279 -8.10 8.93 26.70
C ILE A 279 -8.91 9.53 27.84
N ASP A 280 -9.22 10.83 27.77
CA ASP A 280 -10.09 11.50 28.75
C ASP A 280 -11.46 10.84 28.86
N ALA A 281 -12.05 10.39 27.75
CA ALA A 281 -13.32 9.66 27.77
C ALA A 281 -13.18 8.30 28.48
N LEU A 282 -12.08 7.57 28.27
CA LEU A 282 -11.80 6.35 29.02
C LEU A 282 -11.68 6.60 30.51
N ARG A 283 -10.99 7.68 30.93
CA ARG A 283 -10.80 8.04 32.35
C ARG A 283 -12.10 8.42 33.04
N ARG A 284 -13.06 9.02 32.30
CA ARG A 284 -14.39 9.42 32.84
C ARG A 284 -15.43 8.31 32.76
N ALA A 285 -15.10 7.17 32.17
CA ALA A 285 -16.03 6.07 32.02
C ALA A 285 -16.48 5.52 33.39
N PRO A 286 -17.76 5.10 33.56
CA PRO A 286 -18.27 4.50 34.80
C PRO A 286 -17.58 3.18 35.15
N ASP A 287 -17.00 2.48 34.18
CA ASP A 287 -16.29 1.23 34.41
C ASP A 287 -14.89 1.53 34.98
N GLU A 288 -14.69 1.25 36.25
CA GLU A 288 -13.42 1.50 36.96
C GLU A 288 -12.20 0.84 36.31
N ARG A 289 -12.41 -0.25 35.55
CA ARG A 289 -11.32 -0.92 34.81
C ARG A 289 -10.73 0.02 33.76
N LEU A 290 -11.56 0.86 33.13
CA LEU A 290 -11.14 1.83 32.10
C LEU A 290 -10.44 3.05 32.72
N GLY A 291 -10.86 3.48 33.90
CA GLY A 291 -10.22 4.58 34.62
C GLY A 291 -8.74 4.31 34.95
N ARG A 292 -8.39 3.04 35.11
CA ARG A 292 -7.01 2.59 35.43
C ARG A 292 -6.32 1.85 34.27
N LEU A 293 -6.93 1.84 33.08
CA LEU A 293 -6.41 1.15 31.90
C LEU A 293 -5.11 1.82 31.43
N GLY A 294 -4.05 1.02 31.26
CA GLY A 294 -2.84 1.49 30.59
C GLY A 294 -3.09 1.81 29.10
N VAL A 295 -2.44 2.82 28.58
CA VAL A 295 -2.52 3.17 27.18
C VAL A 295 -1.13 3.33 26.59
N ILE A 296 -0.81 2.59 25.53
CA ILE A 296 0.37 2.85 24.72
C ILE A 296 -0.06 3.57 23.45
N VAL A 297 0.46 4.75 23.21
CA VAL A 297 0.33 5.48 21.96
C VAL A 297 1.57 5.24 21.11
N ARG A 298 1.39 4.64 19.93
CA ARG A 298 2.48 4.34 19.00
C ARG A 298 2.41 5.24 17.77
N PRO A 299 3.25 6.28 17.68
CA PRO A 299 3.33 7.20 16.54
C PRO A 299 3.61 6.48 15.22
N HIS A 300 2.97 6.94 14.14
CA HIS A 300 3.24 6.42 12.81
C HIS A 300 4.55 7.00 12.26
N PRO A 301 5.49 6.19 11.71
CA PRO A 301 6.80 6.68 11.25
C PRO A 301 6.76 7.82 10.21
N ALA A 302 5.70 7.90 9.42
CA ALA A 302 5.50 8.97 8.43
C ALA A 302 4.70 10.16 8.96
N ASN A 303 4.42 10.23 10.26
CA ASN A 303 3.66 11.29 10.91
C ASN A 303 4.21 11.55 12.33
N ASP A 304 5.51 11.43 12.49
CA ASP A 304 6.21 11.47 13.77
C ASP A 304 6.42 12.91 14.29
N GLU A 305 6.41 13.90 13.41
CA GLU A 305 6.70 15.31 13.76
C GLU A 305 5.69 15.90 14.76
N GLN A 306 4.41 15.54 14.64
CA GLN A 306 3.37 16.03 15.55
C GLN A 306 3.54 15.57 17.00
N TRP A 307 4.39 14.58 17.24
CA TRP A 307 4.61 13.97 18.56
C TRP A 307 5.78 14.61 19.31
N SER A 308 6.48 15.56 18.70
CA SER A 308 7.59 16.26 19.36
C SER A 308 7.06 17.16 20.47
N GLY A 309 7.52 16.92 21.71
CA GLY A 309 7.09 17.69 22.89
C GLY A 309 5.68 17.35 23.41
N VAL A 310 5.02 16.33 22.88
CA VAL A 310 3.74 15.88 23.42
C VAL A 310 3.97 15.15 24.72
N ASP A 311 3.21 15.55 25.76
CA ASP A 311 3.17 14.93 27.08
C ASP A 311 1.73 14.53 27.43
N PHE A 312 1.55 13.33 27.95
CA PHE A 312 0.29 12.76 28.43
C PHE A 312 0.40 12.31 29.91
N SER A 313 1.40 12.80 30.64
CA SER A 313 1.61 12.45 32.05
C SER A 313 0.41 12.82 32.94
N ASP A 314 -0.35 13.85 32.56
CA ASP A 314 -1.58 14.29 33.21
C ASP A 314 -2.77 13.30 33.04
N LEU A 315 -2.67 12.34 32.12
CA LEU A 315 -3.74 11.38 31.78
C LEU A 315 -3.56 10.01 32.48
N GLY A 316 -2.62 9.91 33.44
CA GLY A 316 -2.38 8.70 34.21
C GLY A 316 -1.44 7.71 33.50
N ASP A 317 -1.75 6.41 33.53
CA ASP A 317 -0.92 5.33 32.99
C ASP A 317 -0.91 5.32 31.44
N VAL A 318 -0.22 6.29 30.84
CA VAL A 318 -0.12 6.51 29.39
C VAL A 318 1.34 6.63 28.97
N ALA A 319 1.74 5.85 27.96
CA ALA A 319 3.09 5.90 27.39
C ALA A 319 3.04 6.24 25.90
N ILE A 320 3.86 7.20 25.46
CA ILE A 320 4.15 7.43 24.04
C ILE A 320 5.38 6.64 23.66
N TRP A 321 5.20 5.62 22.83
CA TRP A 321 6.28 4.70 22.48
C TRP A 321 6.58 4.70 20.99
N SER A 322 7.51 5.55 20.60
CA SER A 322 7.94 5.73 19.22
C SER A 322 8.69 4.50 18.70
N HIS A 323 8.56 4.24 17.39
CA HIS A 323 9.36 3.23 16.68
C HIS A 323 10.89 3.48 16.79
N LYS A 324 11.30 4.72 17.07
CA LYS A 324 12.72 5.08 17.31
C LYS A 324 13.24 4.58 18.66
N ALA A 325 12.35 4.28 19.59
CA ALA A 325 12.70 3.76 20.91
C ALA A 325 13.11 2.27 20.89
N THR A 326 12.92 1.59 19.75
CA THR A 326 13.22 0.15 19.62
C THR A 326 14.27 -0.10 18.54
N VAL A 327 15.29 -0.90 18.90
CA VAL A 327 16.35 -1.33 17.97
C VAL A 327 15.79 -2.19 16.84
N GLN A 328 14.71 -2.93 17.11
CA GLN A 328 13.98 -3.78 16.16
C GLN A 328 12.52 -3.32 16.12
N ALA A 329 12.21 -2.38 15.23
CA ALA A 329 10.90 -1.74 15.18
C ALA A 329 9.72 -2.73 14.99
N ASP A 330 9.92 -3.79 14.19
CA ASP A 330 8.89 -4.79 13.94
C ASP A 330 8.69 -5.71 15.16
N GLN A 331 9.76 -6.10 15.88
CA GLN A 331 9.66 -6.85 17.13
C GLN A 331 8.95 -6.03 18.21
N GLY A 332 9.30 -4.75 18.34
CA GLY A 332 8.61 -3.86 19.28
C GLY A 332 7.12 -3.68 18.97
N LEU A 333 6.74 -3.65 17.70
CA LEU A 333 5.33 -3.64 17.32
C LEU A 333 4.65 -4.97 17.70
N TYR A 334 5.29 -6.10 17.41
CA TYR A 334 4.78 -7.41 17.79
C TYR A 334 4.54 -7.52 19.31
N ASP A 335 5.54 -7.16 20.12
CA ASP A 335 5.43 -7.22 21.58
C ASP A 335 4.31 -6.32 22.11
N SER A 336 4.17 -5.10 21.56
CA SER A 336 3.11 -4.18 21.98
C SER A 336 1.72 -4.72 21.64
N ILE A 337 1.54 -5.35 20.47
CA ILE A 337 0.28 -6.01 20.10
C ILE A 337 0.05 -7.24 20.97
N HIS A 338 1.08 -8.10 21.13
CA HIS A 338 0.96 -9.36 21.86
C HIS A 338 0.54 -9.15 23.31
N HIS A 339 1.11 -8.16 23.97
CA HIS A 339 0.83 -7.89 25.40
C HIS A 339 -0.40 -6.99 25.62
N SER A 340 -0.94 -6.33 24.59
CA SER A 340 -2.14 -5.50 24.72
C SER A 340 -3.43 -6.34 24.88
N ALA A 341 -4.44 -5.77 25.51
CA ALA A 341 -5.78 -6.35 25.56
C ALA A 341 -6.53 -6.13 24.23
N ALA A 342 -6.30 -4.99 23.59
CA ALA A 342 -6.88 -4.64 22.30
C ALA A 342 -5.96 -3.65 21.55
N VAL A 343 -6.14 -3.58 20.23
CA VAL A 343 -5.50 -2.58 19.37
C VAL A 343 -6.54 -1.59 18.88
N VAL A 344 -6.27 -0.31 19.03
CA VAL A 344 -7.10 0.80 18.59
C VAL A 344 -6.37 1.57 17.49
N GLY A 345 -7.08 2.09 16.52
CA GLY A 345 -6.52 2.95 15.48
C GLY A 345 -7.59 3.41 14.50
N LEU A 346 -7.24 4.31 13.58
CA LEU A 346 -8.20 4.84 12.61
C LEU A 346 -8.20 4.07 11.29
N ASN A 347 -7.04 4.00 10.62
CA ASN A 347 -6.86 3.23 9.37
C ASN A 347 -5.36 2.97 9.17
N THR A 348 -4.88 1.84 9.64
CA THR A 348 -3.46 1.46 9.60
C THR A 348 -3.26 -0.03 9.34
N SER A 349 -2.15 -0.41 8.73
CA SER A 349 -1.80 -1.82 8.51
C SER A 349 -1.56 -2.60 9.81
N ALA A 350 -1.26 -1.91 10.91
CA ALA A 350 -1.12 -2.53 12.24
C ALA A 350 -2.40 -3.27 12.69
N MET A 351 -3.56 -2.90 12.16
CA MET A 351 -4.82 -3.63 12.39
C MET A 351 -4.77 -5.06 11.82
N ILE A 352 -4.10 -5.25 10.67
CA ILE A 352 -3.91 -6.58 10.07
C ILE A 352 -2.90 -7.39 10.91
N GLU A 353 -1.84 -6.74 11.38
CA GLU A 353 -0.83 -7.33 12.27
C GLU A 353 -1.46 -7.76 13.61
N ALA A 354 -2.37 -6.95 14.16
CA ALA A 354 -3.16 -7.31 15.35
C ALA A 354 -4.04 -8.55 15.13
N ALA A 355 -4.65 -8.68 13.95
CA ALA A 355 -5.43 -9.87 13.62
C ALA A 355 -4.57 -11.13 13.52
N ILE A 356 -3.33 -11.04 13.01
CA ILE A 356 -2.40 -12.17 12.96
C ILE A 356 -2.07 -12.66 14.36
N VAL A 357 -1.95 -11.75 15.33
CA VAL A 357 -1.70 -12.08 16.75
C VAL A 357 -3.00 -12.52 17.47
N GLY A 358 -4.17 -12.31 16.86
CA GLY A 358 -5.47 -12.68 17.43
C GLY A 358 -6.01 -11.68 18.45
N ARG A 359 -5.60 -10.40 18.37
CA ARG A 359 -6.09 -9.34 19.27
C ARG A 359 -7.33 -8.65 18.73
N PRO A 360 -8.27 -8.23 19.61
CA PRO A 360 -9.38 -7.36 19.24
C PRO A 360 -8.88 -6.09 18.56
N VAL A 361 -9.52 -5.69 17.46
CA VAL A 361 -9.20 -4.46 16.74
C VAL A 361 -10.39 -3.54 16.75
N LEU A 362 -10.21 -2.35 17.28
CA LEU A 362 -11.26 -1.37 17.50
C LEU A 362 -10.95 -0.08 16.76
N THR A 363 -11.98 0.59 16.27
CA THR A 363 -11.88 1.93 15.69
C THR A 363 -13.11 2.77 16.01
N ILE A 364 -13.01 4.06 15.79
CA ILE A 364 -14.10 5.02 15.95
C ILE A 364 -14.33 5.77 14.65
N ALA A 365 -15.59 6.00 14.30
CA ALA A 365 -15.97 6.88 13.20
C ALA A 365 -15.74 8.34 13.62
N ALA A 366 -14.57 8.87 13.33
CA ALA A 366 -14.20 10.25 13.61
C ALA A 366 -14.47 11.12 12.38
N PRO A 367 -15.42 12.08 12.44
CA PRO A 367 -15.80 12.90 11.27
C PRO A 367 -14.62 13.65 10.65
N GLU A 368 -13.69 14.15 11.46
CA GLU A 368 -12.49 14.86 11.03
C GLU A 368 -11.52 13.98 10.22
N PHE A 369 -11.56 12.66 10.39
CA PHE A 369 -10.73 11.69 9.68
C PHE A 369 -11.50 10.83 8.68
N ALA A 370 -12.80 11.06 8.53
CA ALA A 370 -13.68 10.27 7.67
C ALA A 370 -13.12 10.11 6.24
N GLY A 371 -12.54 11.15 5.65
CA GLY A 371 -11.94 11.09 4.32
C GLY A 371 -10.73 10.16 4.19
N GLY A 372 -10.01 9.90 5.27
CA GLY A 372 -8.89 8.95 5.34
C GLY A 372 -9.29 7.55 5.81
N GLN A 373 -10.48 7.38 6.35
CA GLN A 373 -11.03 6.16 6.91
C GLN A 373 -12.16 5.63 6.00
N GLN A 374 -13.42 5.89 6.32
CA GLN A 374 -14.60 5.44 5.55
C GLN A 374 -14.62 5.98 4.11
N GLY A 375 -13.99 7.14 3.86
CA GLY A 375 -13.79 7.72 2.54
C GLY A 375 -12.76 6.99 1.66
N THR A 376 -12.28 5.81 2.08
CA THR A 376 -11.40 4.96 1.28
C THR A 376 -12.08 3.62 0.97
N LEU A 377 -11.95 3.12 -0.28
CA LEU A 377 -12.65 1.89 -0.68
C LEU A 377 -12.14 0.65 0.06
N HIS A 378 -10.86 0.62 0.39
CA HIS A 378 -10.21 -0.55 1.00
C HIS A 378 -10.51 -0.69 2.49
N PHE A 379 -10.79 0.41 3.22
CA PHE A 379 -11.01 0.35 4.68
C PHE A 379 -12.17 -0.56 5.05
N ARG A 380 -13.25 -0.59 4.24
CA ARG A 380 -14.42 -1.45 4.48
C ARG A 380 -14.08 -2.94 4.59
N TYR A 381 -13.00 -3.40 3.94
CA TYR A 381 -12.60 -4.81 4.00
C TYR A 381 -12.11 -5.23 5.38
N LEU A 382 -11.75 -4.26 6.21
CA LEU A 382 -11.35 -4.52 7.59
C LEU A 382 -12.54 -4.56 8.55
N LEU A 383 -13.70 -4.00 8.18
CA LEU A 383 -14.86 -3.89 9.07
C LEU A 383 -15.57 -5.23 9.26
N VAL A 384 -15.99 -5.50 10.50
CA VAL A 384 -16.68 -6.75 10.89
C VAL A 384 -17.92 -6.97 10.05
N GLU A 385 -18.69 -5.92 9.76
CA GLU A 385 -19.90 -5.95 8.93
C GLU A 385 -19.66 -6.41 7.48
N HIS A 386 -18.40 -6.39 7.05
CA HIS A 386 -17.96 -6.88 5.73
C HIS A 386 -17.07 -8.12 5.80
N GLY A 387 -17.10 -8.84 6.93
CA GLY A 387 -16.30 -10.04 7.16
C GLY A 387 -14.86 -9.78 7.61
N GLY A 388 -14.53 -8.53 7.97
CA GLY A 388 -13.24 -8.14 8.52
C GLY A 388 -13.13 -8.37 10.05
N ILE A 389 -12.21 -7.62 10.66
CA ILE A 389 -11.78 -7.79 12.06
C ILE A 389 -12.03 -6.55 12.92
N VAL A 390 -12.22 -5.40 12.29
CA VAL A 390 -12.31 -4.10 12.97
C VAL A 390 -13.76 -3.86 13.42
N THR A 391 -13.97 -3.75 14.72
CA THR A 391 -15.22 -3.28 15.29
C THR A 391 -15.18 -1.75 15.31
N MET A 392 -16.11 -1.11 14.59
CA MET A 392 -16.20 0.34 14.50
C MET A 392 -17.33 0.86 15.35
N ALA A 393 -17.04 1.83 16.20
CA ALA A 393 -18.03 2.59 16.97
C ALA A 393 -18.47 3.84 16.22
N GLY A 394 -19.72 4.22 16.32
CA GLY A 394 -20.26 5.44 15.72
C GLY A 394 -19.92 6.72 16.49
N ASN A 395 -19.55 6.58 17.77
CA ASN A 395 -19.19 7.69 18.66
C ASN A 395 -18.26 7.22 19.79
N VAL A 396 -17.79 8.16 20.60
CA VAL A 396 -16.82 7.89 21.69
C VAL A 396 -17.42 6.99 22.77
N ASP A 397 -18.67 7.20 23.16
CA ASP A 397 -19.31 6.44 24.23
C ASP A 397 -19.48 4.96 23.86
N GLU A 398 -19.90 4.68 22.64
CA GLU A 398 -19.95 3.33 22.09
C GLU A 398 -18.55 2.69 22.01
N HIS A 399 -17.55 3.49 21.62
CA HIS A 399 -16.17 2.99 21.57
C HIS A 399 -15.65 2.63 22.96
N VAL A 400 -15.94 3.42 23.97
CA VAL A 400 -15.60 3.12 25.37
C VAL A 400 -16.20 1.79 25.81
N GLN A 401 -17.45 1.50 25.43
CA GLN A 401 -18.09 0.20 25.69
C GLN A 401 -17.37 -0.95 24.96
N HIS A 402 -16.97 -0.74 23.69
CA HIS A 402 -16.19 -1.73 22.95
C HIS A 402 -14.83 -2.00 23.60
N VAL A 403 -14.15 -0.96 24.11
CA VAL A 403 -12.88 -1.12 24.85
C VAL A 403 -13.11 -1.93 26.13
N ALA A 404 -14.16 -1.62 26.89
CA ALA A 404 -14.51 -2.38 28.11
C ALA A 404 -14.77 -3.87 27.81
N ALA A 405 -15.51 -4.16 26.75
CA ALA A 405 -15.78 -5.52 26.30
C ALA A 405 -14.49 -6.25 25.87
N ALA A 406 -13.56 -5.56 25.22
CA ALA A 406 -12.30 -6.13 24.75
C ALA A 406 -11.28 -6.45 25.88
N LEU A 407 -11.53 -6.01 27.11
CA LEU A 407 -10.75 -6.43 28.27
C LEU A 407 -11.05 -7.89 28.70
N GLY A 408 -12.16 -8.46 28.23
CA GLY A 408 -12.48 -9.88 28.40
C GLY A 408 -11.80 -10.74 27.32
N ASP A 409 -11.68 -12.04 27.60
CA ASP A 409 -11.21 -13.02 26.62
C ASP A 409 -12.41 -13.59 25.84
N ASP A 410 -12.62 -13.11 24.61
CA ASP A 410 -13.69 -13.57 23.73
C ASP A 410 -13.13 -14.50 22.63
N PRO A 411 -13.43 -15.83 22.71
CA PRO A 411 -13.04 -16.79 21.67
C PRO A 411 -13.54 -16.42 20.27
N ALA A 412 -14.69 -15.75 20.16
CA ALA A 412 -15.28 -15.36 18.88
C ALA A 412 -14.39 -14.33 18.15
N VAL A 413 -13.69 -13.47 18.91
CA VAL A 413 -12.73 -12.53 18.34
C VAL A 413 -11.55 -13.27 17.71
N ARG A 414 -10.98 -14.25 18.42
CA ARG A 414 -9.86 -15.05 17.88
C ARG A 414 -10.27 -15.82 16.62
N GLU A 415 -11.44 -16.42 16.64
CA GLU A 415 -11.96 -17.13 15.47
C GLU A 415 -12.22 -16.19 14.28
N ARG A 416 -12.71 -14.99 14.51
CA ARG A 416 -12.88 -13.95 13.49
C ARG A 416 -11.52 -13.53 12.91
N CYS A 417 -10.53 -13.29 13.75
CA CYS A 417 -9.17 -12.97 13.33
C CYS A 417 -8.59 -14.11 12.47
N ARG A 418 -8.76 -15.37 12.88
CA ARG A 418 -8.29 -16.55 12.12
C ARG A 418 -8.91 -16.58 10.73
N ARG A 419 -10.24 -16.46 10.61
CA ARG A 419 -10.94 -16.46 9.32
C ARG A 419 -10.51 -15.31 8.41
N PHE A 420 -10.33 -14.12 8.99
CA PHE A 420 -9.84 -12.98 8.24
C PHE A 420 -8.42 -13.22 7.71
N VAL A 421 -7.53 -13.71 8.54
CA VAL A 421 -6.15 -14.04 8.15
C VAL A 421 -6.13 -15.07 7.01
N GLU A 422 -6.95 -16.13 7.11
CA GLU A 422 -7.08 -17.15 6.08
C GLU A 422 -7.63 -16.62 4.75
N SER A 423 -8.49 -15.63 4.75
CA SER A 423 -9.07 -15.08 3.53
C SER A 423 -8.29 -13.89 2.97
N PHE A 424 -7.73 -13.05 3.85
CA PHE A 424 -7.14 -11.77 3.45
C PHE A 424 -5.62 -11.80 3.34
N VAL A 425 -4.93 -12.51 4.26
CA VAL A 425 -3.46 -12.54 4.34
C VAL A 425 -2.87 -13.79 3.70
N ARG A 426 -3.41 -14.97 4.02
CA ARG A 426 -2.93 -16.28 3.54
C ARG A 426 -4.02 -17.10 2.83
N PRO A 427 -4.62 -16.61 1.73
CA PRO A 427 -5.74 -17.28 1.06
C PRO A 427 -5.37 -18.59 0.35
N ARG A 428 -4.10 -18.94 0.31
CA ARG A 428 -3.59 -20.19 -0.25
C ARG A 428 -3.32 -21.27 0.82
N GLY A 429 -3.78 -21.03 2.05
CA GLY A 429 -3.65 -21.88 3.22
C GLY A 429 -3.02 -21.15 4.40
N ALA A 430 -3.63 -21.26 5.59
CA ALA A 430 -3.20 -20.55 6.80
C ALA A 430 -1.74 -20.82 7.18
N ASP A 431 -1.32 -22.10 7.02
CA ASP A 431 0.03 -22.56 7.36
C ASP A 431 1.04 -22.41 6.22
N ARG A 432 0.63 -21.83 5.09
CA ARG A 432 1.48 -21.65 3.91
C ARG A 432 1.94 -20.20 3.80
N PRO A 433 3.24 -19.91 4.02
CA PRO A 433 3.80 -18.60 3.82
C PRO A 433 3.56 -18.09 2.38
N ALA A 434 3.23 -16.81 2.24
CA ALA A 434 2.93 -16.22 0.94
C ALA A 434 4.19 -15.96 0.08
N ALA A 435 5.35 -15.75 0.72
CA ALA A 435 6.60 -15.46 0.01
C ALA A 435 7.07 -16.62 -0.89
N PRO A 436 7.10 -17.88 -0.45
CA PRO A 436 7.38 -19.03 -1.32
C PRO A 436 6.38 -19.16 -2.47
N ILE A 437 5.08 -18.98 -2.21
CA ILE A 437 4.02 -19.05 -3.23
C ILE A 437 4.25 -17.97 -4.29
N MET A 438 4.54 -16.72 -3.86
CA MET A 438 4.82 -15.64 -4.78
C MET A 438 6.09 -15.90 -5.60
N ALA A 439 7.14 -16.47 -4.99
CA ALA A 439 8.37 -16.84 -5.70
C ALA A 439 8.12 -17.89 -6.80
N GLU A 440 7.30 -18.91 -6.51
CA GLU A 440 6.89 -19.93 -7.51
C GLU A 440 6.07 -19.32 -8.65
N GLU A 441 5.13 -18.42 -8.35
CA GLU A 441 4.35 -17.75 -9.41
C GLU A 441 5.24 -16.80 -10.24
N ILE A 442 6.24 -16.16 -9.65
CA ILE A 442 7.25 -15.37 -10.37
C ILE A 442 8.02 -16.26 -11.36
N GLU A 443 8.45 -17.46 -10.94
CA GLU A 443 9.09 -18.42 -11.85
C GLU A 443 8.17 -18.82 -13.00
N ARG A 444 6.88 -19.06 -12.74
CA ARG A 444 5.89 -19.40 -13.78
C ARG A 444 5.70 -18.27 -14.79
N VAL A 445 5.85 -17.01 -14.38
CA VAL A 445 5.77 -15.86 -15.31
C VAL A 445 6.83 -15.93 -16.39
N THR A 446 8.03 -16.45 -16.11
CA THR A 446 9.12 -16.58 -17.11
C THR A 446 8.79 -17.58 -18.21
N GLN A 447 7.88 -18.52 -17.94
CA GLN A 447 7.44 -19.52 -18.93
C GLN A 447 6.50 -18.93 -19.98
N ILE A 448 6.02 -17.71 -19.77
CA ILE A 448 5.17 -16.98 -20.73
C ILE A 448 6.05 -16.54 -21.89
N ARG A 449 6.22 -17.42 -22.89
CA ARG A 449 6.93 -17.05 -24.11
C ARG A 449 6.15 -15.99 -24.87
N LYS A 450 6.74 -14.84 -25.12
CA LYS A 450 6.14 -13.78 -25.92
C LYS A 450 6.98 -13.46 -27.14
N ARG A 451 6.27 -13.24 -28.25
CA ARG A 451 6.88 -12.61 -29.42
C ARG A 451 6.97 -11.10 -29.20
N PRO A 452 8.07 -10.45 -29.59
CA PRO A 452 8.16 -9.00 -29.55
C PRO A 452 6.95 -8.35 -30.26
N ARG A 453 6.32 -7.37 -29.59
CA ARG A 453 5.16 -6.71 -30.16
C ARG A 453 5.61 -5.66 -31.20
N ARG A 454 5.13 -5.80 -32.42
CA ARG A 454 5.35 -4.78 -33.46
C ARG A 454 4.35 -3.62 -33.29
N THR A 455 4.78 -2.42 -33.66
CA THR A 455 3.88 -1.26 -33.71
C THR A 455 2.94 -1.39 -34.91
N PRO A 456 1.60 -1.38 -34.70
CA PRO A 456 0.66 -1.39 -35.82
C PRO A 456 0.81 -0.12 -36.69
N LEU A 457 0.69 -0.27 -37.99
CA LEU A 457 0.86 0.86 -38.94
C LEU A 457 -0.11 2.01 -38.70
N TRP A 458 -1.33 1.72 -38.26
CA TRP A 458 -2.37 2.73 -37.98
C TRP A 458 -2.01 3.65 -36.78
N HIS A 459 -1.00 3.29 -35.97
CA HIS A 459 -0.48 4.18 -34.92
C HIS A 459 0.19 5.44 -35.49
N HIS A 460 0.78 5.38 -36.69
CA HIS A 460 1.60 6.48 -37.21
C HIS A 460 0.80 7.77 -37.44
N PRO A 461 -0.35 7.80 -38.14
CA PRO A 461 -1.11 9.04 -38.32
C PRO A 461 -1.59 9.63 -36.98
N LEU A 462 -2.04 8.79 -36.03
CA LEU A 462 -2.44 9.26 -34.70
C LEU A 462 -1.27 9.82 -33.88
N ARG A 463 -0.04 9.33 -34.06
CA ARG A 463 1.16 9.92 -33.46
C ARG A 463 1.43 11.33 -33.97
N TRP A 464 1.22 11.56 -35.26
CA TRP A 464 1.38 12.88 -35.87
C TRP A 464 0.42 13.89 -35.24
N THR A 465 -0.85 13.55 -35.11
CA THR A 465 -1.85 14.43 -34.48
C THR A 465 -1.53 14.70 -33.01
N LEU A 466 -1.16 13.69 -32.26
CA LEU A 466 -0.74 13.85 -30.85
C LEU A 466 0.52 14.72 -30.73
N ARG A 467 1.49 14.60 -31.63
CA ARG A 467 2.73 15.39 -31.62
C ARG A 467 2.46 16.86 -31.99
N ALA A 468 1.56 17.12 -32.92
CA ALA A 468 1.11 18.47 -33.24
C ALA A 468 0.45 19.12 -32.00
N ALA A 469 -0.48 18.44 -31.36
CA ALA A 469 -1.15 18.91 -30.14
C ALA A 469 -0.18 19.13 -28.96
N ALA A 470 0.92 18.37 -28.86
CA ALA A 470 1.96 18.58 -27.84
C ALA A 470 2.82 19.82 -28.10
N ARG A 471 3.06 20.18 -29.38
CA ARG A 471 3.85 21.38 -29.74
C ARG A 471 3.09 22.68 -29.52
N THR A 472 1.80 22.70 -29.75
CA THR A 472 0.94 23.88 -29.55
C THR A 472 0.80 24.25 -28.06
N ARG A 473 1.09 23.33 -27.12
CA ARG A 473 1.13 23.61 -25.67
C ARG A 473 2.44 24.24 -25.19
N LYS A 474 3.52 24.13 -25.93
CA LYS A 474 4.75 24.91 -25.75
C LYS A 474 4.61 26.17 -26.58
N GLY A 475 3.67 27.07 -26.23
CA GLY A 475 3.62 28.42 -26.75
C GLY A 475 4.93 29.17 -26.43
N PRO A 476 5.24 30.23 -27.20
CA PRO A 476 6.54 30.87 -27.24
C PRO A 476 7.04 31.29 -25.88
#